data_67e036ff46577f8ba00b27341f9498b9
#
_entry.id   67e036ff46577f8ba00b27341f9498b9
#
_cell.length_a   1.000
_cell.length_b   1.000
_cell.length_c   1.000
_cell.angle_alpha   90.00
_cell.angle_beta   90.00
_cell.angle_gamma   90.00
#
_symmetry.space_group_name_H-M   'P 1'
#
loop_
_entity.id
_entity.type
_entity.pdbx_description
1 polymer ?
#
loop_
_entity_poly.entity_id
_entity_poly.type
_entity_poly.pdbx_seq_one_letter_code
_entity_poly.pdbx_strand_id
1 'polypeptide(L)'
;RRWLPAALVTVSVAGLTALATFLMKPVYEAKGEILLRKDASVASSLSSGTLGALDSLTQKTNPVSTEAEIFKSEPILVETIQSLRLIDKNNKPLKKEDFLKKLTIKNAPETDILSILYQSTDPKQAATVVNKVIEIYRAKNLGRSRSEATSAQKFIETQLPKAERDVKRY
;
A
#
# COMPACT_ATOMS: atom_id res chain seq x y z
N ARG A 1 23.50 -56.97 8.42
CA ARG A 1 24.86 -56.35 8.50
C ARG A 1 25.13 -55.18 7.53
N ARG A 2 24.07 -54.65 6.89
CA ARG A 2 24.20 -53.48 6.00
C ARG A 2 23.68 -52.17 6.62
N TRP A 3 23.54 -52.11 7.92
CA TRP A 3 23.03 -50.97 8.66
C TRP A 3 24.02 -49.80 8.77
N LEU A 4 25.29 -50.12 8.90
CA LEU A 4 26.37 -49.14 8.99
C LEU A 4 26.43 -48.18 7.79
N PRO A 5 26.45 -48.66 6.51
CA PRO A 5 26.45 -47.72 5.38
C PRO A 5 25.18 -46.90 5.29
N ALA A 6 24.01 -47.43 5.63
CA ALA A 6 22.76 -46.69 5.66
C ALA A 6 22.80 -45.57 6.71
N ALA A 7 23.25 -45.87 7.91
CA ALA A 7 23.43 -44.89 8.97
C ALA A 7 24.39 -43.75 8.58
N LEU A 8 25.51 -44.11 7.89
CA LEU A 8 26.49 -43.13 7.47
C LEU A 8 25.94 -42.18 6.40
N VAL A 9 25.16 -42.67 5.45
CA VAL A 9 24.49 -41.85 4.43
C VAL A 9 23.45 -40.94 5.10
N THR A 10 22.65 -41.43 6.02
CA THR A 10 21.63 -40.64 6.73
C THR A 10 22.27 -39.50 7.52
N VAL A 11 23.36 -39.77 8.25
CA VAL A 11 24.07 -38.74 9.02
C VAL A 11 24.72 -37.71 8.09
N SER A 12 25.27 -38.15 6.96
CA SER A 12 25.86 -37.23 5.97
C SER A 12 24.79 -36.29 5.36
N VAL A 13 23.65 -36.84 4.97
CA VAL A 13 22.55 -36.05 4.43
C VAL A 13 21.99 -35.06 5.48
N ALA A 14 21.78 -35.55 6.71
CA ALA A 14 21.31 -34.72 7.81
C ALA A 14 22.33 -33.59 8.13
N GLY A 15 23.61 -33.89 8.13
CA GLY A 15 24.68 -32.92 8.37
C GLY A 15 24.74 -31.84 7.27
N LEU A 16 24.65 -32.25 5.99
CA LEU A 16 24.63 -31.33 4.86
C LEU A 16 23.37 -30.45 4.87
N THR A 17 22.21 -31.00 5.21
CA THR A 17 20.96 -30.26 5.31
C THR A 17 21.01 -29.23 6.47
N ALA A 18 21.52 -29.64 7.63
CA ALA A 18 21.71 -28.75 8.77
C ALA A 18 22.68 -27.59 8.43
N LEU A 19 23.78 -27.91 7.78
CA LEU A 19 24.76 -26.91 7.34
C LEU A 19 24.14 -25.92 6.33
N ALA A 20 23.45 -26.44 5.33
CA ALA A 20 22.75 -25.58 4.35
C ALA A 20 21.71 -24.66 5.01
N THR A 21 20.92 -25.18 5.95
CA THR A 21 19.93 -24.39 6.70
C THR A 21 20.58 -23.31 7.56
N PHE A 22 21.71 -23.61 8.19
CA PHE A 22 22.45 -22.65 9.03
C PHE A 22 23.08 -21.50 8.21
N LEU A 23 23.46 -21.77 6.95
CA LEU A 23 23.99 -20.73 6.07
C LEU A 23 22.91 -19.84 5.44
N MET A 24 21.64 -20.23 5.47
CA MET A 24 20.55 -19.41 4.97
C MET A 24 20.31 -18.20 5.89
N LYS A 25 20.35 -17.01 5.31
CA LYS A 25 20.03 -15.78 6.05
C LYS A 25 18.54 -15.77 6.38
N PRO A 26 18.15 -15.53 7.64
CA PRO A 26 16.75 -15.43 8.02
C PRO A 26 16.12 -14.23 7.30
N VAL A 27 14.87 -14.39 6.83
CA VAL A 27 14.08 -13.31 6.25
C VAL A 27 12.91 -13.06 7.20
N TYR A 28 12.79 -11.83 7.64
CA TYR A 28 11.72 -11.35 8.51
C TYR A 28 10.71 -10.58 7.69
N GLU A 29 9.43 -10.78 7.98
CA GLU A 29 8.33 -10.06 7.38
C GLU A 29 7.63 -9.20 8.44
N ALA A 30 7.53 -7.91 8.18
CA ALA A 30 6.69 -7.01 8.96
C ALA A 30 5.37 -6.80 8.24
N LYS A 31 4.27 -6.79 9.00
CA LYS A 31 2.91 -6.55 8.52
C LYS A 31 2.33 -5.32 9.17
N GLY A 32 1.77 -4.42 8.36
CA GLY A 32 0.94 -3.30 8.79
C GLY A 32 -0.44 -3.39 8.16
N GLU A 33 -1.46 -2.92 8.84
CA GLU A 33 -2.83 -2.93 8.34
C GLU A 33 -3.42 -1.52 8.39
N ILE A 34 -4.15 -1.17 7.34
CA ILE A 34 -4.88 0.09 7.26
C ILE A 34 -6.33 -0.22 6.93
N LEU A 35 -7.24 0.35 7.72
CA LEU A 35 -8.66 0.38 7.39
C LEU A 35 -8.92 1.58 6.46
N LEU A 36 -9.36 1.29 5.26
CA LEU A 36 -9.80 2.30 4.30
C LEU A 36 -11.27 2.62 4.59
N ARG A 37 -11.53 3.78 5.21
CA ARG A 37 -12.91 4.26 5.31
C ARG A 37 -13.36 4.69 3.92
N LYS A 38 -14.42 4.10 3.44
CA LYS A 38 -15.25 4.70 2.39
C LYS A 38 -15.93 5.92 3.03
N ASP A 39 -15.25 7.05 3.08
CA ASP A 39 -15.98 8.29 3.24
C ASP A 39 -16.88 8.38 2.01
N ALA A 40 -18.19 8.16 2.23
CA ALA A 40 -19.19 8.39 1.20
C ALA A 40 -18.94 9.81 0.72
N SER A 41 -18.34 9.93 -0.46
CA SER A 41 -18.03 11.24 -1.02
C SER A 41 -19.35 12.01 -1.07
N VAL A 42 -19.34 13.23 -0.59
CA VAL A 42 -20.53 14.12 -0.58
C VAL A 42 -21.14 14.20 -1.99
N ALA A 43 -20.35 13.89 -3.02
CA ALA A 43 -20.80 13.72 -4.40
C ALA A 43 -21.83 12.59 -4.59
N SER A 44 -21.78 11.49 -3.84
CA SER A 44 -22.76 10.40 -3.95
C SER A 44 -24.08 10.73 -3.26
N SER A 45 -24.09 11.62 -2.27
CA SER A 45 -25.33 12.07 -1.62
C SER A 45 -26.08 13.15 -2.41
N LEU A 46 -25.42 13.87 -3.31
CA LEU A 46 -26.04 14.86 -4.20
C LEU A 46 -26.58 14.23 -5.50
N SER A 47 -26.24 13.00 -5.82
CA SER A 47 -26.66 12.32 -7.05
C SER A 47 -27.87 11.39 -6.87
N SER A 48 -28.55 11.43 -5.73
CA SER A 48 -29.76 10.62 -5.47
C SER A 48 -30.99 10.99 -6.35
N GLY A 49 -30.85 11.93 -7.29
CA GLY A 49 -31.82 12.20 -8.36
C GLY A 49 -31.25 11.82 -9.72
N THR A 50 -31.89 10.89 -10.42
CA THR A 50 -31.74 10.53 -11.85
C THR A 50 -30.38 10.04 -12.37
N LEU A 51 -29.28 10.12 -11.63
CA LEU A 51 -27.95 9.65 -12.03
C LEU A 51 -27.54 8.30 -11.39
N GLY A 52 -28.41 7.66 -10.62
CA GLY A 52 -28.16 6.35 -9.98
C GLY A 52 -27.79 5.23 -10.97
N ALA A 53 -28.14 5.39 -12.24
CA ALA A 53 -27.77 4.44 -13.29
C ALA A 53 -26.27 4.52 -13.67
N LEU A 54 -25.61 5.67 -13.46
CA LEU A 54 -24.18 5.84 -13.72
C LEU A 54 -23.31 5.35 -12.55
N ASP A 55 -23.85 5.37 -11.33
CA ASP A 55 -23.16 4.88 -10.14
C ASP A 55 -22.93 3.36 -10.19
N SER A 56 -23.86 2.61 -10.81
CA SER A 56 -23.71 1.16 -11.04
C SER A 56 -22.60 0.81 -12.03
N LEU A 57 -22.19 1.72 -12.90
CA LEU A 57 -21.09 1.52 -13.85
C LEU A 57 -19.72 1.85 -13.22
N THR A 58 -19.68 2.73 -12.22
CA THR A 58 -18.47 3.06 -11.48
C THR A 58 -18.16 2.09 -10.34
N GLN A 59 -19.13 1.31 -9.89
CA GLN A 59 -18.96 0.30 -8.84
C GLN A 59 -18.08 -0.91 -9.24
N LYS A 60 -17.69 -1.04 -10.52
CA LYS A 60 -16.76 -2.09 -10.95
C LYS A 60 -15.30 -1.86 -10.54
N THR A 61 -14.93 -0.66 -10.14
CA THR A 61 -13.59 -0.39 -9.60
C THR A 61 -13.61 -0.61 -8.08
N ASN A 62 -13.03 -1.72 -7.63
CA ASN A 62 -12.86 -1.97 -6.21
C ASN A 62 -11.96 -0.86 -5.64
N PRO A 63 -12.47 0.05 -4.79
CA PRO A 63 -11.69 1.19 -4.29
C PRO A 63 -10.44 0.76 -3.54
N VAL A 64 -10.48 -0.42 -2.92
CA VAL A 64 -9.32 -0.99 -2.21
C VAL A 64 -8.20 -1.38 -3.18
N SER A 65 -8.55 -1.85 -4.38
CA SER A 65 -7.54 -2.16 -5.42
C SER A 65 -6.85 -0.89 -5.93
N THR A 66 -7.59 0.19 -6.10
CA THR A 66 -7.03 1.48 -6.49
C THR A 66 -6.07 2.01 -5.42
N GLU A 67 -6.46 1.93 -4.14
CA GLU A 67 -5.58 2.34 -3.05
C GLU A 67 -4.32 1.46 -2.96
N ALA A 68 -4.43 0.15 -3.22
CA ALA A 68 -3.27 -0.74 -3.29
C ALA A 68 -2.26 -0.31 -4.37
N GLU A 69 -2.73 0.17 -5.52
CA GLU A 69 -1.84 0.70 -6.56
C GLU A 69 -1.23 2.06 -6.17
N ILE A 70 -1.96 2.90 -5.42
CA ILE A 70 -1.41 4.15 -4.87
C ILE A 70 -0.24 3.86 -3.93
N PHE A 71 -0.32 2.83 -3.08
CA PHE A 71 0.80 2.41 -2.24
C PHE A 71 2.04 1.97 -3.03
N LYS A 72 1.86 1.39 -4.21
CA LYS A 72 2.95 1.01 -5.11
C LYS A 72 3.41 2.14 -6.01
N SER A 73 2.79 3.31 -5.92
CA SER A 73 3.12 4.45 -6.76
C SER A 73 4.54 4.95 -6.52
N GLU A 74 5.19 5.39 -7.57
CA GLU A 74 6.57 5.89 -7.54
C GLU A 74 6.82 6.97 -6.46
N PRO A 75 5.93 7.97 -6.25
CA PRO A 75 6.14 8.98 -5.24
C PRO A 75 6.24 8.43 -3.81
N ILE A 76 5.48 7.38 -3.46
CA ILE A 76 5.53 6.77 -2.13
C ILE A 76 6.80 5.93 -1.98
N LEU A 77 7.15 5.15 -3.01
CA LEU A 77 8.33 4.30 -2.97
C LEU A 77 9.63 5.12 -2.88
N VAL A 78 9.78 6.11 -3.75
CA VAL A 78 10.98 6.97 -3.79
C VAL A 78 11.14 7.73 -2.48
N GLU A 79 10.07 8.33 -1.97
CA GLU A 79 10.11 9.07 -0.71
C GLU A 79 10.44 8.16 0.49
N THR A 80 9.91 6.92 0.50
CA THR A 80 10.25 5.93 1.54
C THR A 80 11.73 5.55 1.48
N ILE A 81 12.25 5.24 0.29
CA ILE A 81 13.65 4.84 0.09
C ILE A 81 14.59 5.98 0.52
N GLN A 82 14.27 7.22 0.14
CA GLN A 82 15.07 8.39 0.48
C GLN A 82 15.00 8.73 1.97
N SER A 83 13.82 8.73 2.57
CA SER A 83 13.62 9.06 3.99
C SER A 83 14.37 8.09 4.92
N LEU A 84 14.38 6.82 4.57
CA LEU A 84 15.05 5.79 5.35
C LEU A 84 16.48 5.49 4.87
N ARG A 85 16.95 6.18 3.83
CA ARG A 85 18.26 5.95 3.19
C ARG A 85 18.53 4.47 2.94
N LEU A 86 17.54 3.78 2.37
CA LEU A 86 17.67 2.36 2.09
C LEU A 86 18.73 2.11 1.04
N ILE A 87 19.65 1.23 1.37
CA ILE A 87 20.78 0.86 0.50
C ILE A 87 20.68 -0.59 0.03
N ASP A 88 21.20 -0.85 -1.15
CA ASP A 88 21.40 -2.19 -1.70
C ASP A 88 22.69 -2.84 -1.16
N LYS A 89 22.90 -4.12 -1.49
CA LYS A 89 24.10 -4.88 -1.14
C LYS A 89 25.42 -4.21 -1.60
N ASN A 90 25.34 -3.35 -2.61
CA ASN A 90 26.47 -2.60 -3.17
C ASN A 90 26.63 -1.20 -2.56
N ASN A 91 26.01 -0.91 -1.42
CA ASN A 91 26.02 0.39 -0.74
C ASN A 91 25.48 1.55 -1.59
N LYS A 92 24.67 1.25 -2.61
CA LYS A 92 23.97 2.23 -3.44
C LYS A 92 22.52 2.39 -2.97
N PRO A 93 21.87 3.53 -3.24
CA PRO A 93 20.44 3.69 -2.95
C PRO A 93 19.64 2.54 -3.56
N LEU A 94 18.73 1.98 -2.77
CA LEU A 94 17.90 0.85 -3.19
C LEU A 94 17.03 1.29 -4.38
N LYS A 95 17.04 0.51 -5.46
CA LYS A 95 16.19 0.76 -6.62
C LYS A 95 14.73 0.45 -6.30
N LYS A 96 13.81 1.20 -6.93
CA LYS A 96 12.36 1.01 -6.74
C LYS A 96 11.90 -0.40 -7.10
N GLU A 97 12.49 -1.02 -8.13
CA GLU A 97 12.16 -2.38 -8.55
C GLU A 97 12.52 -3.42 -7.49
N ASP A 98 13.66 -3.26 -6.83
CA ASP A 98 14.11 -4.17 -5.78
C ASP A 98 13.35 -3.93 -4.46
N PHE A 99 12.91 -2.69 -4.23
CA PHE A 99 12.01 -2.36 -3.13
C PHE A 99 10.64 -3.03 -3.33
N LEU A 100 10.07 -2.95 -4.54
CA LEU A 100 8.78 -3.57 -4.89
C LEU A 100 8.80 -5.10 -4.77
N LYS A 101 9.92 -5.75 -5.06
CA LYS A 101 10.04 -7.21 -4.86
C LYS A 101 9.91 -7.63 -3.39
N LYS A 102 10.25 -6.74 -2.47
CA LYS A 102 10.16 -6.96 -1.01
C LYS A 102 8.87 -6.45 -0.41
N LEU A 103 8.15 -5.56 -1.13
CA LEU A 103 6.89 -4.98 -0.69
C LEU A 103 5.72 -5.75 -1.29
N THR A 104 4.88 -6.30 -0.45
CA THR A 104 3.66 -6.98 -0.86
C THR A 104 2.46 -6.25 -0.26
N ILE A 105 1.48 -5.92 -1.09
CA ILE A 105 0.24 -5.30 -0.65
C ILE A 105 -0.89 -6.26 -0.96
N LYS A 106 -1.64 -6.64 0.07
CA LYS A 106 -2.75 -7.59 0.00
C LYS A 106 -4.03 -6.92 0.46
N ASN A 107 -5.07 -7.12 -0.31
CA ASN A 107 -6.42 -6.80 0.09
C ASN A 107 -7.02 -8.01 0.82
N ALA A 108 -7.59 -7.81 2.00
CA ALA A 108 -8.36 -8.85 2.66
C ALA A 108 -9.73 -8.96 1.95
N PRO A 109 -10.10 -10.15 1.43
CA PRO A 109 -11.37 -10.32 0.71
C PRO A 109 -12.55 -9.81 1.55
N GLU A 110 -13.50 -9.15 0.90
CA GLU A 110 -14.74 -8.64 1.50
C GLU A 110 -14.56 -7.65 2.66
N THR A 111 -13.37 -7.08 2.80
CA THR A 111 -13.08 -6.07 3.82
C THR A 111 -12.45 -4.83 3.21
N ASP A 112 -12.58 -3.71 3.91
CA ASP A 112 -11.89 -2.46 3.55
C ASP A 112 -10.50 -2.38 4.21
N ILE A 113 -9.88 -3.54 4.51
CA ILE A 113 -8.57 -3.63 5.14
C ILE A 113 -7.50 -3.91 4.08
N LEU A 114 -6.49 -3.07 4.06
CA LEU A 114 -5.29 -3.23 3.24
C LEU A 114 -4.12 -3.64 4.13
N SER A 115 -3.51 -4.79 3.82
CA SER A 115 -2.32 -5.30 4.51
C SER A 115 -1.08 -4.97 3.70
N ILE A 116 -0.12 -4.30 4.32
CA ILE A 116 1.18 -3.93 3.78
C ILE A 116 2.23 -4.82 4.43
N LEU A 117 2.94 -5.61 3.63
CA LEU A 117 3.97 -6.53 4.10
C LEU A 117 5.31 -6.13 3.47
N TYR A 118 6.36 -6.13 4.26
CA TYR A 118 7.71 -5.89 3.77
C TYR A 118 8.69 -6.90 4.33
N GLN A 119 9.53 -7.46 3.44
CA GLN A 119 10.52 -8.48 3.78
C GLN A 119 11.92 -7.87 3.87
N SER A 120 12.63 -8.16 4.95
CA SER A 120 14.03 -7.76 5.17
C SER A 120 14.77 -8.82 5.95
N THR A 121 16.10 -8.79 5.86
CA THR A 121 16.99 -9.59 6.74
C THR A 121 17.13 -8.98 8.13
N ASP A 122 16.72 -7.72 8.31
CA ASP A 122 16.67 -7.03 9.61
C ASP A 122 15.21 -6.79 10.02
N PRO A 123 14.75 -7.37 11.15
CA PRO A 123 13.38 -7.21 11.61
C PRO A 123 13.03 -5.76 11.96
N LYS A 124 13.97 -4.99 12.48
CA LYS A 124 13.75 -3.57 12.80
C LYS A 124 13.57 -2.75 11.53
N GLN A 125 14.39 -3.02 10.52
CA GLN A 125 14.26 -2.37 9.21
C GLN A 125 12.90 -2.71 8.57
N ALA A 126 12.46 -3.98 8.63
CA ALA A 126 11.17 -4.38 8.08
C ALA A 126 10.02 -3.58 8.70
N ALA A 127 9.96 -3.49 10.02
CA ALA A 127 8.93 -2.73 10.73
C ALA A 127 9.01 -1.22 10.43
N THR A 128 10.22 -0.65 10.40
CA THR A 128 10.42 0.77 10.10
C THR A 128 9.95 1.12 8.69
N VAL A 129 10.22 0.26 7.71
CA VAL A 129 9.77 0.47 6.32
C VAL A 129 8.26 0.47 6.23
N VAL A 130 7.58 -0.52 6.82
CA VAL A 130 6.11 -0.59 6.80
C VAL A 130 5.50 0.65 7.44
N ASN A 131 5.99 1.06 8.62
CA ASN A 131 5.49 2.26 9.30
C ASN A 131 5.70 3.52 8.45
N LYS A 132 6.87 3.67 7.81
CA LYS A 132 7.17 4.84 6.98
C LYS A 132 6.31 4.88 5.71
N VAL A 133 6.07 3.76 5.05
CA VAL A 133 5.15 3.68 3.90
C VAL A 133 3.76 4.14 4.29
N ILE A 134 3.26 3.67 5.45
CA ILE A 134 1.95 4.07 5.98
C ILE A 134 1.91 5.56 6.31
N GLU A 135 2.93 6.08 6.94
CA GLU A 135 3.05 7.51 7.30
C GLU A 135 3.01 8.40 6.05
N ILE A 136 3.82 8.10 5.05
CA ILE A 136 3.87 8.84 3.78
C ILE A 136 2.52 8.78 3.05
N TYR A 137 1.91 7.60 2.98
CA TYR A 137 0.59 7.45 2.39
C TYR A 137 -0.45 8.34 3.09
N ARG A 138 -0.49 8.32 4.43
CA ARG A 138 -1.41 9.15 5.22
C ARG A 138 -1.20 10.64 4.97
N ALA A 139 0.05 11.09 4.94
CA ALA A 139 0.38 12.49 4.68
C ALA A 139 -0.10 12.93 3.29
N LYS A 140 0.12 12.10 2.26
CA LYS A 140 -0.32 12.38 0.89
C LYS A 140 -1.84 12.35 0.75
N ASN A 141 -2.50 11.38 1.38
CA ASN A 141 -3.96 11.29 1.34
C ASN A 141 -4.63 12.49 2.02
N LEU A 142 -4.12 12.91 3.18
CA LEU A 142 -4.61 14.09 3.87
C LEU A 142 -4.40 15.37 3.04
N GLY A 143 -3.25 15.50 2.36
CA GLY A 143 -2.97 16.60 1.44
C GLY A 143 -3.95 16.64 0.27
N ARG A 144 -4.26 15.49 -0.33
CA ARG A 144 -5.25 15.35 -1.40
C ARG A 144 -6.65 15.76 -0.94
N SER A 145 -7.11 15.23 0.18
CA SER A 145 -8.44 15.57 0.73
C SER A 145 -8.60 17.06 1.03
N ARG A 146 -7.57 17.70 1.57
CA ARG A 146 -7.57 19.16 1.79
C ARG A 146 -7.64 19.95 0.48
N SER A 147 -6.90 19.54 -0.52
CA SER A 147 -6.91 20.18 -1.84
C SER A 147 -8.27 20.04 -2.53
N GLU A 148 -8.90 18.85 -2.44
CA GLU A 148 -10.24 18.58 -2.97
C GLU A 148 -11.30 19.44 -2.26
N ALA A 149 -11.26 19.52 -0.93
CA ALA A 149 -12.18 20.37 -0.14
C ALA A 149 -12.04 21.85 -0.50
N THR A 150 -10.81 22.36 -0.64
CA THR A 150 -10.55 23.75 -1.04
C THR A 150 -11.05 24.02 -2.46
N SER A 151 -10.85 23.09 -3.38
CA SER A 151 -11.32 23.20 -4.76
C SER A 151 -12.84 23.20 -4.84
N ALA A 152 -13.50 22.34 -4.07
CA ALA A 152 -14.96 22.28 -3.96
C ALA A 152 -15.52 23.59 -3.39
N GLN A 153 -14.92 24.11 -2.32
CA GLN A 153 -15.32 25.40 -1.74
C GLN A 153 -15.21 26.53 -2.77
N LYS A 154 -14.09 26.64 -3.46
CA LYS A 154 -13.87 27.66 -4.50
C LYS A 154 -14.86 27.53 -5.65
N PHE A 155 -15.20 26.29 -6.04
CA PHE A 155 -16.22 26.04 -7.06
C PHE A 155 -17.58 26.55 -6.62
N ILE A 156 -18.02 26.25 -5.39
CA ILE A 156 -19.28 26.72 -4.83
C ILE A 156 -19.30 28.25 -4.77
N GLU A 157 -18.26 28.89 -4.24
CA GLU A 157 -18.13 30.35 -4.16
C GLU A 157 -18.23 31.03 -5.53
N THR A 158 -17.73 30.36 -6.58
CA THR A 158 -17.77 30.90 -7.95
C THR A 158 -19.13 30.70 -8.61
N GLN A 159 -19.85 29.64 -8.30
CA GLN A 159 -21.12 29.28 -8.92
C GLN A 159 -22.33 29.91 -8.24
N LEU A 160 -22.30 30.10 -6.89
CA LEU A 160 -23.36 30.70 -6.14
C LEU A 160 -23.83 32.07 -6.72
N PRO A 161 -22.94 33.04 -7.02
CA PRO A 161 -23.35 34.34 -7.56
C PRO A 161 -23.96 34.26 -8.95
N LYS A 162 -23.66 33.20 -9.72
CA LYS A 162 -24.26 32.98 -11.04
C LYS A 162 -25.70 32.45 -10.89
N ALA A 163 -25.86 31.44 -10.02
CA ALA A 163 -27.19 30.87 -9.72
C ALA A 163 -28.16 31.92 -9.12
N GLU A 164 -27.68 32.75 -8.19
CA GLU A 164 -28.48 33.85 -7.64
C GLU A 164 -28.93 34.87 -8.69
N ARG A 165 -28.05 35.18 -9.67
CA ARG A 165 -28.41 36.10 -10.77
C ARG A 165 -29.44 35.51 -11.70
N ASP A 166 -29.35 34.20 -11.97
CA ASP A 166 -30.30 33.53 -12.84
C ASP A 166 -31.68 33.40 -12.17
N VAL A 167 -31.75 33.17 -10.86
CA VAL A 167 -33.00 33.14 -10.09
C VAL A 167 -33.63 34.52 -9.98
N LYS A 168 -32.87 35.61 -9.86
CA LYS A 168 -33.42 36.99 -9.81
C LYS A 168 -33.89 37.51 -11.19
N ARG A 169 -33.68 36.79 -12.25
CA ARG A 169 -34.04 37.17 -13.61
C ARG A 169 -35.41 36.61 -14.07
N TYR A 170 -36.00 35.75 -13.26
CA TYR A 170 -37.34 35.22 -13.40
C TYR A 170 -38.29 35.83 -12.33
#